data_8170b33d8465098b55853e0f80b1204e
#
_entry.id   8170b33d8465098b55853e0f80b1204e
#
_cell.length_a   1.000
_cell.length_b   1.000
_cell.length_c   1.000
_cell.angle_alpha   90.00
_cell.angle_beta   90.00
_cell.angle_gamma   90.00
#
_symmetry.space_group_name_H-M   'P 1'
#
loop_
_entity.id
_entity.type
_entity.pdbx_description
1 polymer ?
#
loop_
_entity_poly.entity_id
_entity_poly.type
_entity_poly.pdbx_seq_one_letter_code
_entity_poly.pdbx_strand_id
1 'polypeptide(L)'
;MKILQVASGDFFSTYGGGQVYVKNIVDEMISMQINVCVLSFVSFHHEVKAKQYKGIPLYEIGTGLDEDIEKVIDILHPDVIHTHSHKALVCSIGKRKNIPVVVTSHHGGILCPAGTLLDCDDAICYKPVSINNCTRCCLLNIRTGLYWYPLVSLLSNSNYSAPYGHK
;
A
#
# COMPACT_ATOMS: atom_id res chain seq x y z
N MET A 1 -15.26 -20.54 2.66
CA MET A 1 -14.27 -19.61 2.08
C MET A 1 -13.82 -18.66 3.19
N LYS A 2 -12.50 -18.59 3.44
CA LYS A 2 -11.87 -17.71 4.43
C LYS A 2 -11.16 -16.58 3.72
N ILE A 3 -11.44 -15.33 4.11
CA ILE A 3 -10.86 -14.14 3.49
C ILE A 3 -9.88 -13.49 4.47
N LEU A 4 -8.64 -13.27 4.02
CA LEU A 4 -7.66 -12.46 4.75
C LEU A 4 -7.74 -11.01 4.27
N GLN A 5 -8.09 -10.10 5.18
CA GLN A 5 -8.02 -8.65 4.94
C GLN A 5 -6.65 -8.13 5.38
N VAL A 6 -5.85 -7.67 4.45
CA VAL A 6 -4.55 -7.03 4.72
C VAL A 6 -4.78 -5.53 4.83
N ALA A 7 -4.75 -5.00 6.05
CA ALA A 7 -5.10 -3.61 6.36
C ALA A 7 -4.12 -2.60 5.73
N SER A 8 -4.56 -1.36 5.61
CA SER A 8 -3.76 -0.25 5.07
C SER A 8 -2.82 0.39 6.12
N GLY A 9 -2.57 -0.28 7.23
CA GLY A 9 -1.78 0.18 8.37
C GLY A 9 -2.32 -0.43 9.65
N ASP A 10 -2.25 0.31 10.76
CA ASP A 10 -2.88 -0.09 12.02
C ASP A 10 -4.41 -0.16 11.84
N PHE A 11 -4.96 -1.36 12.05
CA PHE A 11 -6.39 -1.63 11.90
C PHE A 11 -7.26 -0.82 12.88
N PHE A 12 -6.73 -0.50 14.06
CA PHE A 12 -7.45 0.27 15.08
C PHE A 12 -7.34 1.77 14.89
N SER A 13 -6.48 2.23 14.02
CA SER A 13 -6.33 3.65 13.72
C SER A 13 -7.58 4.21 13.02
N THR A 14 -8.00 5.38 13.45
CA THR A 14 -9.08 6.17 12.80
C THR A 14 -8.51 7.30 11.93
N TYR A 15 -7.18 7.39 11.82
CA TYR A 15 -6.50 8.42 11.06
C TYR A 15 -6.32 7.98 9.60
N GLY A 16 -7.29 8.26 8.78
CA GLY A 16 -7.20 8.05 7.35
C GLY A 16 -8.32 7.18 6.78
N GLY A 17 -8.75 7.55 5.59
CA GLY A 17 -9.88 6.88 4.92
C GLY A 17 -9.65 5.39 4.65
N GLY A 18 -8.39 4.99 4.39
CA GLY A 18 -8.06 3.59 4.12
C GLY A 18 -8.28 2.67 5.32
N GLN A 19 -7.91 3.10 6.54
CA GLN A 19 -8.11 2.33 7.76
C GLN A 19 -9.61 2.21 8.11
N VAL A 20 -10.32 3.34 8.05
CA VAL A 20 -11.78 3.36 8.29
C VAL A 20 -12.52 2.47 7.27
N TYR A 21 -12.12 2.53 6.01
CA TYR A 21 -12.69 1.70 4.95
C TYR A 21 -12.51 0.20 5.23
N VAL A 22 -11.29 -0.24 5.55
CA VAL A 22 -11.01 -1.65 5.84
C VAL A 22 -11.80 -2.13 7.05
N LYS A 23 -11.84 -1.32 8.11
CA LYS A 23 -12.60 -1.64 9.32
C LYS A 23 -14.09 -1.82 9.02
N ASN A 24 -14.69 -0.91 8.26
CA ASN A 24 -16.10 -0.99 7.88
C ASN A 24 -16.39 -2.25 7.04
N ILE A 25 -15.51 -2.60 6.08
CA ILE A 25 -15.64 -3.85 5.30
C ILE A 25 -15.58 -5.08 6.22
N VAL A 26 -14.63 -5.11 7.15
CA VAL A 26 -14.49 -6.24 8.08
C VAL A 26 -15.72 -6.35 8.98
N ASP A 27 -16.23 -5.23 9.49
CA ASP A 27 -17.44 -5.20 10.32
C ASP A 27 -18.67 -5.71 9.53
N GLU A 28 -18.80 -5.32 8.27
CA GLU A 28 -19.87 -5.80 7.41
C GLU A 28 -19.72 -7.30 7.10
N MET A 29 -18.51 -7.77 6.82
CA MET A 29 -18.25 -9.20 6.63
C MET A 29 -18.61 -10.02 7.86
N ILE A 30 -18.31 -9.52 9.07
CA ILE A 30 -18.69 -10.17 10.33
C ILE A 30 -20.22 -10.21 10.43
N SER A 31 -20.91 -9.13 10.15
CA SER A 31 -22.39 -9.06 10.20
C SER A 31 -23.05 -10.05 9.25
N MET A 32 -22.42 -10.28 8.09
CA MET A 32 -22.84 -11.25 7.06
C MET A 32 -22.39 -12.69 7.37
N GLN A 33 -21.74 -12.93 8.50
CA GLN A 33 -21.19 -14.25 8.90
C GLN A 33 -20.17 -14.81 7.91
N ILE A 34 -19.46 -13.94 7.19
CA ILE A 34 -18.36 -14.33 6.31
C ILE A 34 -17.14 -14.65 7.18
N ASN A 35 -16.48 -15.78 6.91
CA ASN A 35 -15.25 -16.16 7.61
C ASN A 35 -14.11 -15.22 7.17
N VAL A 36 -13.80 -14.24 8.01
CA VAL A 36 -12.79 -13.21 7.77
C VAL A 36 -11.73 -13.22 8.87
N CYS A 37 -10.51 -12.89 8.51
CA CYS A 37 -9.39 -12.63 9.42
C CYS A 37 -8.63 -11.38 8.95
N VAL A 38 -7.87 -10.76 9.86
CA VAL A 38 -7.20 -9.48 9.60
C VAL A 38 -5.71 -9.58 9.85
N LEU A 39 -4.93 -9.00 8.94
CA LEU A 39 -3.51 -8.69 9.14
C LEU A 39 -3.36 -7.17 9.21
N SER A 40 -2.83 -6.68 10.32
CA SER A 40 -2.62 -5.27 10.65
C SER A 40 -1.13 -4.95 10.78
N PHE A 41 -0.74 -3.72 10.44
CA PHE A 41 0.64 -3.25 10.55
C PHE A 41 0.76 -2.24 11.68
N VAL A 42 1.68 -2.50 12.62
CA VAL A 42 1.97 -1.61 13.75
C VAL A 42 3.45 -1.23 13.77
N SER A 43 3.73 0.06 13.90
CA SER A 43 5.06 0.65 13.62
C SER A 43 6.21 0.21 14.54
N PHE A 44 5.98 -0.51 15.65
CA PHE A 44 6.97 -0.69 16.71
C PHE A 44 7.16 -2.12 17.22
N HIS A 45 6.68 -3.13 16.52
CA HIS A 45 6.84 -4.51 16.96
C HIS A 45 7.65 -5.33 15.98
N HIS A 46 8.63 -6.10 16.49
CA HIS A 46 9.41 -7.07 15.74
C HIS A 46 8.82 -8.49 15.82
N GLU A 47 7.64 -8.64 16.43
CA GLU A 47 7.01 -9.93 16.65
C GLU A 47 5.60 -9.97 16.09
N VAL A 48 5.22 -11.12 15.54
CA VAL A 48 3.84 -11.41 15.15
C VAL A 48 3.00 -11.56 16.40
N LYS A 49 2.01 -10.69 16.59
CA LYS A 49 1.07 -10.75 17.73
C LYS A 49 -0.30 -11.19 17.26
N ALA A 50 -0.77 -12.31 17.84
CA ALA A 50 -2.12 -12.79 17.63
C ALA A 50 -3.10 -12.10 18.60
N LYS A 51 -4.17 -11.55 18.08
CA LYS A 51 -5.28 -10.91 18.81
C LYS A 51 -6.62 -11.40 18.27
N GLN A 52 -7.68 -10.88 18.84
CA GLN A 52 -9.05 -11.06 18.33
C GLN A 52 -9.74 -9.70 18.17
N TYR A 53 -10.55 -9.59 17.14
CA TYR A 53 -11.45 -8.47 16.92
C TYR A 53 -12.86 -8.98 16.67
N LYS A 54 -13.79 -8.66 17.56
CA LYS A 54 -15.21 -9.12 17.47
C LYS A 54 -15.32 -10.63 17.18
N GLY A 55 -14.45 -11.44 17.80
CA GLY A 55 -14.45 -12.90 17.63
C GLY A 55 -13.68 -13.45 16.42
N ILE A 56 -13.16 -12.61 15.52
CA ILE A 56 -12.33 -13.04 14.41
C ILE A 56 -10.84 -12.95 14.73
N PRO A 57 -9.97 -13.77 14.09
CA PRO A 57 -8.52 -13.66 14.22
C PRO A 57 -8.00 -12.34 13.65
N LEU A 58 -7.16 -11.66 14.43
CA LEU A 58 -6.41 -10.48 14.01
C LEU A 58 -4.94 -10.68 14.36
N TYR A 59 -4.07 -10.49 13.38
CA TYR A 59 -2.63 -10.53 13.55
C TYR A 59 -2.03 -9.15 13.37
N GLU A 60 -1.16 -8.75 14.29
CA GLU A 60 -0.36 -7.54 14.17
C GLU A 60 1.09 -7.91 13.89
N ILE A 61 1.67 -7.25 12.92
CA ILE A 61 3.09 -7.38 12.57
C ILE A 61 3.75 -6.01 12.48
N GLY A 62 5.07 -5.97 12.61
CA GLY A 62 5.85 -4.77 12.34
C GLY A 62 5.87 -4.41 10.86
N THR A 63 6.26 -3.20 10.55
CA THR A 63 6.43 -2.74 9.17
C THR A 63 7.74 -3.28 8.59
N GLY A 64 7.68 -3.95 7.45
CA GLY A 64 8.85 -4.24 6.62
C GLY A 64 9.38 -5.68 6.64
N LEU A 65 8.67 -6.64 7.23
CA LEU A 65 9.11 -8.04 7.21
C LEU A 65 8.22 -8.90 6.31
N ASP A 66 8.72 -9.22 5.13
CA ASP A 66 8.07 -10.11 4.15
C ASP A 66 7.76 -11.47 4.77
N GLU A 67 8.69 -11.98 5.59
CA GLU A 67 8.58 -13.25 6.29
C GLU A 67 7.42 -13.30 7.28
N ASP A 68 7.10 -12.20 7.95
CA ASP A 68 5.99 -12.17 8.92
C ASP A 68 4.63 -12.18 8.24
N ILE A 69 4.51 -11.51 7.09
CA ILE A 69 3.30 -11.60 6.25
C ILE A 69 3.11 -13.06 5.80
N GLU A 70 4.17 -13.70 5.35
CA GLU A 70 4.13 -15.07 4.86
C GLU A 70 3.77 -16.06 5.98
N LYS A 71 4.35 -15.90 7.18
CA LYS A 71 4.00 -16.68 8.37
C LYS A 71 2.50 -16.56 8.72
N VAL A 72 1.96 -15.34 8.72
CA VAL A 72 0.53 -15.14 9.03
C VAL A 72 -0.36 -15.81 7.99
N ILE A 73 0.00 -15.72 6.71
CA ILE A 73 -0.72 -16.42 5.64
C ILE A 73 -0.67 -17.94 5.84
N ASP A 74 0.50 -18.48 6.24
CA ASP A 74 0.68 -19.90 6.52
C ASP A 74 -0.10 -20.38 7.76
N ILE A 75 -0.23 -19.54 8.78
CA ILE A 75 -1.05 -19.86 9.97
C ILE A 75 -2.53 -19.84 9.63
N LEU A 76 -2.95 -18.85 8.83
CA LEU A 76 -4.37 -18.60 8.57
C LEU A 76 -4.93 -19.47 7.47
N HIS A 77 -4.14 -19.90 6.49
CA HIS A 77 -4.58 -20.63 5.30
C HIS A 77 -5.82 -19.99 4.64
N PRO A 78 -5.75 -18.71 4.20
CA PRO A 78 -6.88 -18.07 3.58
C PRO A 78 -7.15 -18.63 2.18
N ASP A 79 -8.41 -18.68 1.76
CA ASP A 79 -8.80 -19.02 0.40
C ASP A 79 -8.61 -17.85 -0.56
N VAL A 80 -8.70 -16.60 -0.04
CA VAL A 80 -8.54 -15.35 -0.79
C VAL A 80 -7.85 -14.33 0.10
N ILE A 81 -6.95 -13.56 -0.46
CA ILE A 81 -6.33 -12.39 0.20
C ILE A 81 -6.89 -11.12 -0.42
N HIS A 82 -7.43 -10.22 0.38
CA HIS A 82 -7.82 -8.88 -0.05
C HIS A 82 -6.87 -7.86 0.56
N THR A 83 -6.04 -7.23 -0.26
CA THR A 83 -5.01 -6.31 0.23
C THR A 83 -5.30 -4.85 -0.08
N HIS A 84 -5.05 -4.01 0.92
CA HIS A 84 -5.16 -2.56 0.88
C HIS A 84 -3.78 -1.88 0.95
N SER A 85 -2.74 -2.61 1.37
CA SER A 85 -1.36 -2.15 1.45
C SER A 85 -0.38 -3.23 1.02
N HIS A 86 0.92 -2.93 0.93
CA HIS A 86 1.98 -3.89 0.56
C HIS A 86 1.65 -4.70 -0.71
N LYS A 87 0.96 -4.08 -1.66
CA LYS A 87 0.28 -4.73 -2.79
C LYS A 87 1.21 -5.63 -3.60
N ALA A 88 2.37 -5.13 -4.01
CA ALA A 88 3.33 -5.89 -4.81
C ALA A 88 3.82 -7.14 -4.07
N LEU A 89 4.14 -6.99 -2.78
CA LEU A 89 4.61 -8.06 -1.92
C LEU A 89 3.52 -9.12 -1.70
N VAL A 90 2.33 -8.68 -1.28
CA VAL A 90 1.20 -9.59 -1.03
C VAL A 90 0.80 -10.34 -2.31
N CYS A 91 0.80 -9.67 -3.47
CA CYS A 91 0.57 -10.33 -4.75
C CYS A 91 1.65 -11.37 -5.07
N SER A 92 2.93 -11.06 -4.78
CA SER A 92 4.03 -12.00 -4.96
C SER A 92 3.88 -13.23 -4.07
N ILE A 93 3.54 -13.06 -2.80
CA ILE A 93 3.29 -14.16 -1.86
C ILE A 93 2.08 -14.98 -2.32
N GLY A 94 0.97 -14.33 -2.66
CA GLY A 94 -0.23 -15.01 -3.15
C GLY A 94 0.05 -15.86 -4.38
N LYS A 95 0.83 -15.33 -5.34
CA LYS A 95 1.26 -16.08 -6.52
C LYS A 95 2.09 -17.32 -6.16
N ARG A 96 3.07 -17.19 -5.24
CA ARG A 96 3.89 -18.33 -4.80
C ARG A 96 3.08 -19.41 -4.09
N LYS A 97 2.07 -19.00 -3.32
CA LYS A 97 1.20 -19.89 -2.54
C LYS A 97 -0.05 -20.34 -3.29
N ASN A 98 -0.21 -19.92 -4.54
CA ASN A 98 -1.41 -20.21 -5.37
C ASN A 98 -2.72 -19.76 -4.69
N ILE A 99 -2.67 -18.60 -3.99
CA ILE A 99 -3.83 -17.98 -3.34
C ILE A 99 -4.26 -16.76 -4.16
N PRO A 100 -5.51 -16.64 -4.58
CA PRO A 100 -6.02 -15.47 -5.29
C PRO A 100 -5.88 -14.19 -4.44
N VAL A 101 -5.44 -13.10 -5.07
CA VAL A 101 -5.29 -11.80 -4.41
C VAL A 101 -6.15 -10.76 -5.08
N VAL A 102 -6.99 -10.11 -4.30
CA VAL A 102 -7.76 -8.91 -4.68
C VAL A 102 -7.03 -7.69 -4.15
N VAL A 103 -6.92 -6.65 -4.96
CA VAL A 103 -6.22 -5.41 -4.59
C VAL A 103 -7.17 -4.23 -4.64
N THR A 104 -7.32 -3.51 -3.52
CA THR A 104 -7.97 -2.21 -3.50
C THR A 104 -6.95 -1.09 -3.44
N SER A 105 -7.04 -0.13 -4.36
CA SER A 105 -6.24 1.08 -4.33
C SER A 105 -7.01 2.23 -3.72
N HIS A 106 -6.49 2.78 -2.61
CA HIS A 106 -7.08 3.93 -1.92
C HIS A 106 -6.59 5.28 -2.47
N HIS A 107 -5.59 5.26 -3.34
CA HIS A 107 -4.98 6.45 -3.95
C HIS A 107 -4.35 6.08 -5.29
N GLY A 108 -3.91 7.08 -6.04
CA GLY A 108 -3.31 6.92 -7.38
C GLY A 108 -1.97 6.18 -7.44
N GLY A 109 -1.42 5.72 -6.32
CA GLY A 109 -0.07 5.14 -6.22
C GLY A 109 0.20 3.86 -7.02
N ILE A 110 -0.83 3.19 -7.52
CA ILE A 110 -0.67 2.09 -8.49
C ILE A 110 -0.28 2.61 -9.87
N LEU A 111 -0.79 3.79 -10.23
CA LEU A 111 -0.62 4.38 -11.55
C LEU A 111 0.37 5.54 -11.55
N CYS A 112 0.64 6.14 -10.39
CA CYS A 112 1.46 7.33 -10.24
C CYS A 112 2.44 7.18 -9.07
N PRO A 113 3.76 7.24 -9.28
CA PRO A 113 4.75 7.16 -8.21
C PRO A 113 4.59 8.22 -7.11
N ALA A 114 4.05 9.42 -7.46
CA ALA A 114 3.72 10.46 -6.47
C ALA A 114 2.39 10.19 -5.73
N GLY A 115 1.59 9.22 -6.19
CA GLY A 115 0.34 8.82 -5.55
C GLY A 115 -0.86 9.73 -5.81
N THR A 116 -0.65 10.92 -6.38
CA THR A 116 -1.67 11.97 -6.53
C THR A 116 -2.42 11.94 -7.85
N LEU A 117 -1.82 11.38 -8.90
CA LEU A 117 -2.23 11.52 -10.30
C LEU A 117 -2.18 12.97 -10.82
N LEU A 118 -1.57 13.86 -10.06
CA LEU A 118 -1.32 15.24 -10.44
C LEU A 118 0.14 15.41 -10.84
N ASP A 119 0.40 16.34 -11.73
CA ASP A 119 1.77 16.75 -12.03
C ASP A 119 2.30 17.79 -11.02
N CYS A 120 3.49 18.31 -11.25
CA CYS A 120 4.10 19.28 -10.33
C CYS A 120 3.42 20.66 -10.32
N ASP A 121 2.49 20.90 -11.21
CA ASP A 121 1.71 22.14 -11.30
C ASP A 121 0.24 21.92 -10.86
N ASP A 122 -0.01 20.83 -10.11
CA ASP A 122 -1.33 20.40 -9.62
C ASP A 122 -2.37 20.15 -10.74
N ALA A 123 -1.92 19.96 -11.98
CA ALA A 123 -2.78 19.57 -13.07
C ALA A 123 -2.87 18.04 -13.22
N ILE A 124 -3.96 17.53 -13.82
CA ILE A 124 -4.10 16.09 -14.08
C ILE A 124 -2.95 15.61 -14.98
N CYS A 125 -2.22 14.58 -14.52
CA CYS A 125 -1.09 14.04 -15.24
C CYS A 125 -1.53 13.01 -16.29
N TYR A 126 -1.33 13.31 -17.55
CA TYR A 126 -1.57 12.40 -18.68
C TYR A 126 -0.28 11.75 -19.23
N LYS A 127 0.86 11.99 -18.58
CA LYS A 127 2.15 11.49 -19.05
C LYS A 127 2.33 10.03 -18.68
N PRO A 128 2.93 9.20 -19.55
CA PRO A 128 3.21 7.81 -19.23
C PRO A 128 4.20 7.73 -18.06
N VAL A 129 4.00 6.74 -17.19
CA VAL A 129 4.88 6.48 -16.05
C VAL A 129 6.25 6.04 -16.59
N SER A 130 7.27 6.80 -16.26
CA SER A 130 8.67 6.50 -16.59
C SER A 130 9.59 7.23 -15.62
N ILE A 131 10.83 6.79 -15.51
CA ILE A 131 11.85 7.49 -14.71
C ILE A 131 11.94 8.95 -15.15
N ASN A 132 12.07 9.20 -16.45
CA ASN A 132 12.23 10.55 -16.99
C ASN A 132 11.03 11.46 -16.72
N ASN A 133 9.81 10.91 -16.79
CA ASN A 133 8.60 11.71 -16.57
C ASN A 133 8.30 11.93 -15.08
N CYS A 134 8.64 10.98 -14.22
CA CYS A 134 8.13 10.97 -12.84
C CYS A 134 9.13 11.49 -11.82
N THR A 135 10.46 11.38 -12.04
CA THR A 135 11.44 11.76 -11.01
C THR A 135 11.28 13.21 -10.57
N ARG A 136 11.19 14.14 -11.54
CA ARG A 136 10.99 15.57 -11.20
C ARG A 136 9.67 15.78 -10.44
N CYS A 137 8.60 15.20 -10.92
CA CYS A 137 7.28 15.31 -10.29
C CYS A 137 7.30 14.77 -8.85
N CYS A 138 7.88 13.59 -8.63
CA CYS A 138 8.01 13.01 -7.30
C CYS A 138 8.85 13.90 -6.36
N LEU A 139 9.96 14.45 -6.86
CA LEU A 139 10.83 15.32 -6.07
C LEU A 139 10.16 16.63 -5.68
N LEU A 140 9.37 17.22 -6.58
CA LEU A 140 8.66 18.47 -6.31
C LEU A 140 7.44 18.27 -5.40
N ASN A 141 6.81 17.11 -5.44
CA ASN A 141 5.69 16.76 -4.55
C ASN A 141 6.15 16.42 -3.12
N ILE A 142 7.46 16.18 -2.89
CA ILE A 142 8.03 16.06 -1.55
C ILE A 142 8.40 17.48 -1.10
N ARG A 143 7.94 17.93 0.07
CA ARG A 143 8.21 19.28 0.61
C ARG A 143 9.69 19.69 0.61
N THR A 144 10.60 18.72 0.64
CA THR A 144 12.06 18.91 0.57
C THR A 144 12.63 18.72 -0.82
N GLY A 145 11.84 18.26 -1.79
CA GLY A 145 12.29 17.90 -3.14
C GLY A 145 12.84 19.08 -3.94
N LEU A 146 12.29 20.26 -3.69
CA LEU A 146 12.76 21.50 -4.35
C LEU A 146 14.24 21.77 -4.10
N TYR A 147 14.76 21.47 -2.91
CA TYR A 147 16.17 21.71 -2.55
C TYR A 147 17.11 20.68 -3.20
N TRP A 148 16.64 19.48 -3.46
CA TRP A 148 17.46 18.39 -4.00
C TRP A 148 17.36 18.27 -5.51
N TYR A 149 16.37 18.90 -6.13
CA TYR A 149 16.15 18.84 -7.57
C TYR A 149 17.37 19.23 -8.41
N PRO A 150 18.11 20.34 -8.11
CA PRO A 150 19.31 20.68 -8.87
C PRO A 150 20.39 19.60 -8.79
N LEU A 151 20.57 19.00 -7.61
CA LEU A 151 21.56 17.94 -7.40
C LEU A 151 21.19 16.66 -8.17
N VAL A 152 19.93 16.26 -8.11
CA VAL A 152 19.42 15.08 -8.81
C VAL A 152 19.42 15.28 -10.31
N SER A 153 19.14 16.48 -10.81
CA SER A 153 19.21 16.80 -12.24
C SER A 153 20.65 16.82 -12.78
N LEU A 154 21.62 17.10 -11.93
CA LEU A 154 23.04 17.00 -12.27
C LEU A 154 23.55 15.56 -12.27
N LEU A 155 22.99 14.71 -11.41
CA LEU A 155 23.37 13.29 -11.29
C LEU A 155 22.61 12.39 -12.28
N SER A 156 21.43 12.76 -12.68
CA SER A 156 20.67 12.11 -13.74
C SER A 156 21.21 12.62 -15.09
N ASN A 157 21.61 11.66 -15.90
CA ASN A 157 22.18 11.85 -17.23
C ASN A 157 21.53 13.02 -18.01
N SER A 158 22.28 13.74 -18.81
CA SER A 158 21.95 14.96 -19.55
C SER A 158 20.65 14.95 -20.38
N ASN A 159 20.04 13.82 -20.59
CA ASN A 159 18.72 13.65 -21.20
C ASN A 159 17.54 13.89 -20.26
N TYR A 160 17.78 14.35 -19.05
CA TYR A 160 16.76 14.80 -18.12
C TYR A 160 16.29 16.22 -18.52
N SER A 161 15.90 16.38 -19.77
CA SER A 161 15.11 17.53 -20.18
C SER A 161 13.81 17.47 -19.39
N ALA A 162 13.56 18.50 -18.61
CA ALA A 162 12.38 18.63 -17.79
C ALA A 162 11.14 18.18 -18.58
N PRO A 163 10.54 17.02 -18.29
CA PRO A 163 9.37 16.58 -19.05
C PRO A 163 8.15 17.44 -18.79
N TYR A 164 8.23 18.24 -17.75
CA TYR A 164 7.24 19.22 -17.36
C TYR A 164 7.80 20.61 -17.69
N GLY A 165 7.66 21.03 -18.93
CA GLY A 165 7.92 22.42 -19.27
C GLY A 165 6.96 23.32 -18.50
N HIS A 166 7.50 24.21 -17.69
CA HIS A 166 6.72 25.36 -17.25
C HIS A 166 6.31 26.12 -18.50
N LYS A 167 5.01 26.21 -18.74
CA LYS A 167 4.44 27.21 -19.61
C LYS A 167 4.03 28.39 -18.78
#